data_3310385ce5930e9691d18a9f5d80cd8b
#
_entry.id   3310385ce5930e9691d18a9f5d80cd8b
#
_cell.length_a   1.000
_cell.length_b   1.000
_cell.length_c   1.000
_cell.angle_alpha   90.00
_cell.angle_beta   90.00
_cell.angle_gamma   90.00
#
_symmetry.space_group_name_H-M   'P 1'
#
loop_
_entity.id
_entity.type
_entity.pdbx_description
1 polymer ?
#
loop_
_entity_poly.entity_id
_entity_poly.type
_entity_poly.pdbx_seq_one_letter_code
_entity_poly.pdbx_strand_id
1 'polypeptide(L)'
;YAKTWYAKWPKGMQDTKGAGNLIQSQFQEGKTAAIIDGPWKASALKEAKVNYGVSTIPTLPNGKEYAAFGGGKAWVIPTGAKNPEVAQKFVDFLTSTDQQKAFYDATNEVPANTEAREYAVSKKDELTDAVVKQFQSAQPMPNISEMSTVWDPAKTMLFDAVSGKKDVKTAADDAVKLIKDTIAQKYANK
;
A
#
# COMPACT_ATOMS: atom_id res chain seq x y z
N TYR A 1 -3.27 20.59 5.23
CA TYR A 1 -3.23 19.36 6.02
C TYR A 1 -1.81 18.79 6.08
N ALA A 2 -1.22 18.38 4.96
CA ALA A 2 0.15 17.84 4.91
C ALA A 2 1.19 18.80 5.50
N LYS A 3 1.12 20.10 5.20
CA LYS A 3 2.02 21.13 5.69
C LYS A 3 1.97 21.28 7.22
N THR A 4 0.78 21.12 7.82
CA THR A 4 0.60 21.19 9.28
C THR A 4 1.30 20.03 10.00
N TRP A 5 1.26 18.83 9.41
CA TRP A 5 1.88 17.64 9.97
C TRP A 5 3.37 17.55 9.68
N TYR A 6 3.83 18.05 8.54
CA TYR A 6 5.24 18.04 8.16
C TYR A 6 6.16 18.67 9.21
N ALA A 7 5.72 19.78 9.81
CA ALA A 7 6.48 20.45 10.87
C ALA A 7 6.67 19.59 12.13
N LYS A 8 5.85 18.55 12.30
CA LYS A 8 5.89 17.61 13.44
C LYS A 8 6.63 16.31 13.13
N TRP A 9 7.07 16.12 11.90
CA TRP A 9 7.77 14.90 11.51
C TRP A 9 9.16 14.84 12.14
N PRO A 10 9.59 13.66 12.59
CA PRO A 10 10.97 13.46 13.05
C PRO A 10 11.98 13.83 11.97
N LYS A 11 13.14 14.30 12.38
CA LYS A 11 14.25 14.55 11.47
C LYS A 11 14.62 13.27 10.72
N GLY A 12 14.85 13.36 9.40
CA GLY A 12 15.16 12.22 8.54
C GLY A 12 13.96 11.60 7.82
N MET A 13 12.72 11.86 8.24
CA MET A 13 11.53 11.41 7.50
C MET A 13 11.28 12.15 6.17
N GLN A 14 12.09 13.13 5.87
CA GLN A 14 12.06 13.87 4.60
C GLN A 14 12.76 13.13 3.47
N ASP A 15 13.56 12.11 3.79
CA ASP A 15 14.16 11.22 2.79
C ASP A 15 13.17 10.14 2.37
N THR A 16 12.76 10.22 1.12
CA THR A 16 11.76 9.32 0.52
C THR A 16 12.23 7.88 0.35
N LYS A 17 13.54 7.62 0.34
CA LYS A 17 14.10 6.28 0.13
C LYS A 17 14.16 5.48 1.43
N GLY A 18 14.46 6.13 2.55
CA GLY A 18 14.60 5.50 3.85
C GLY A 18 13.38 5.62 4.77
N ALA A 19 12.42 6.48 4.43
CA ALA A 19 11.32 6.84 5.31
C ALA A 19 10.50 5.66 5.85
N GLY A 20 10.20 4.68 5.00
CA GLY A 20 9.44 3.49 5.41
C GLY A 20 10.15 2.67 6.50
N ASN A 21 11.45 2.44 6.36
CA ASN A 21 12.25 1.71 7.35
C ASN A 21 12.40 2.53 8.63
N LEU A 22 12.60 3.84 8.51
CA LEU A 22 12.69 4.73 9.66
C LEU A 22 11.38 4.75 10.46
N ILE A 23 10.23 4.86 9.79
CA ILE A 23 8.91 4.81 10.42
C ILE A 23 8.72 3.50 11.18
N GLN A 24 9.08 2.37 10.57
CA GLN A 24 8.99 1.05 11.21
C GLN A 24 9.87 0.98 12.45
N SER A 25 11.15 1.38 12.35
CA SER A 25 12.06 1.39 13.52
C SER A 25 11.56 2.28 14.65
N GLN A 26 11.11 3.49 14.32
CA GLN A 26 10.56 4.43 15.30
C GLN A 26 9.33 3.85 16.03
N PHE A 27 8.47 3.13 15.31
CA PHE A 27 7.32 2.47 15.91
C PHE A 27 7.74 1.28 16.78
N GLN A 28 8.66 0.44 16.32
CA GLN A 28 9.19 -0.68 17.09
C GLN A 28 9.88 -0.26 18.38
N GLU A 29 10.54 0.91 18.37
CA GLU A 29 11.21 1.50 19.51
C GLU A 29 10.28 2.32 20.43
N GLY A 30 8.98 2.38 20.14
CA GLY A 30 8.01 3.15 20.91
C GLY A 30 8.15 4.68 20.77
N LYS A 31 8.92 5.16 19.79
CA LYS A 31 9.14 6.58 19.52
C LYS A 31 8.05 7.23 18.68
N THR A 32 7.25 6.41 18.00
CA THR A 32 6.08 6.82 17.22
C THR A 32 4.87 6.07 17.73
N ALA A 33 3.82 6.81 18.11
CA ALA A 33 2.62 6.24 18.71
C ALA A 33 1.72 5.48 17.73
N ALA A 34 1.73 5.84 16.44
CA ALA A 34 0.93 5.19 15.41
C ALA A 34 1.60 5.31 14.04
N ILE A 35 1.36 4.33 13.19
CA ILE A 35 1.79 4.32 11.79
C ILE A 35 0.62 3.92 10.90
N ILE A 36 0.63 4.37 9.65
CA ILE A 36 -0.27 3.90 8.60
C ILE A 36 0.52 2.93 7.73
N ASP A 37 0.13 1.67 7.72
CA ASP A 37 0.81 0.62 6.97
C ASP A 37 -0.19 -0.49 6.59
N GLY A 38 0.26 -1.65 6.21
CA GLY A 38 -0.58 -2.78 5.81
C GLY A 38 -0.24 -4.09 6.52
N PRO A 39 -1.02 -5.16 6.25
CA PRO A 39 -0.87 -6.44 6.94
C PRO A 39 0.51 -7.09 6.80
N TRP A 40 1.26 -6.76 5.76
CA TRP A 40 2.63 -7.22 5.54
C TRP A 40 3.63 -6.85 6.65
N LYS A 41 3.27 -5.94 7.57
CA LYS A 41 4.10 -5.57 8.72
C LYS A 41 3.90 -6.46 9.94
N ALA A 42 2.84 -7.26 9.97
CA ALA A 42 2.46 -8.05 11.14
C ALA A 42 3.59 -8.97 11.62
N SER A 43 4.23 -9.73 10.72
CA SER A 43 5.31 -10.64 11.08
C SER A 43 6.50 -9.91 11.72
N ALA A 44 6.95 -8.80 11.14
CA ALA A 44 8.07 -8.03 11.64
C ALA A 44 7.77 -7.38 13.02
N LEU A 45 6.54 -6.93 13.24
CA LEU A 45 6.12 -6.38 14.54
C LEU A 45 6.02 -7.47 15.62
N LYS A 46 5.53 -8.65 15.25
CA LYS A 46 5.47 -9.83 16.11
C LYS A 46 6.85 -10.32 16.52
N GLU A 47 7.77 -10.44 15.57
CA GLU A 47 9.17 -10.82 15.82
C GLU A 47 9.88 -9.81 16.75
N ALA A 48 9.62 -8.51 16.56
CA ALA A 48 10.13 -7.46 17.42
C ALA A 48 9.40 -7.36 18.77
N LYS A 49 8.40 -8.23 19.04
CA LYS A 49 7.58 -8.27 20.27
C LYS A 49 6.94 -6.92 20.60
N VAL A 50 6.53 -6.17 19.59
CA VAL A 50 5.83 -4.90 19.77
C VAL A 50 4.40 -5.19 20.23
N ASN A 51 4.00 -4.58 21.36
CA ASN A 51 2.60 -4.58 21.79
C ASN A 51 1.85 -3.46 21.06
N TYR A 52 1.00 -3.79 20.09
CA TYR A 52 0.27 -2.82 19.27
C TYR A 52 -1.18 -3.25 19.05
N GLY A 53 -2.05 -2.28 18.86
CA GLY A 53 -3.41 -2.49 18.38
C GLY A 53 -3.56 -2.09 16.92
N VAL A 54 -4.62 -2.50 16.29
CA VAL A 54 -4.94 -2.20 14.89
C VAL A 54 -6.32 -1.58 14.77
N SER A 55 -6.47 -0.58 13.93
CA SER A 55 -7.77 -0.01 13.58
C SER A 55 -7.82 0.41 12.11
N THR A 56 -9.03 0.59 11.59
CA THR A 56 -9.21 1.32 10.32
C THR A 56 -8.71 2.75 10.47
N ILE A 57 -8.34 3.37 9.35
CA ILE A 57 -8.00 4.80 9.35
C ILE A 57 -9.26 5.59 9.73
N PRO A 58 -9.17 6.53 10.67
CA PRO A 58 -10.32 7.30 11.11
C PRO A 58 -10.96 8.09 9.98
N THR A 59 -12.25 8.37 10.13
CA THR A 59 -13.00 9.26 9.24
C THR A 59 -12.30 10.60 9.10
N LEU A 60 -12.19 11.07 7.88
CA LEU A 60 -11.56 12.35 7.57
C LEU A 60 -12.36 13.55 8.14
N PRO A 61 -11.71 14.70 8.37
CA PRO A 61 -12.40 15.91 8.91
C PRO A 61 -13.59 16.39 8.08
N ASN A 62 -13.68 15.99 6.82
CA ASN A 62 -14.82 16.30 5.93
C ASN A 62 -15.96 15.28 6.03
N GLY A 63 -15.93 14.37 7.00
CA GLY A 63 -16.94 13.33 7.22
C GLY A 63 -16.87 12.14 6.28
N LYS A 64 -15.88 12.09 5.38
CA LYS A 64 -15.68 10.95 4.45
C LYS A 64 -14.75 9.90 5.04
N GLU A 65 -15.01 8.65 4.71
CA GLU A 65 -14.08 7.56 5.02
C GLU A 65 -12.81 7.68 4.16
N TYR A 66 -11.71 7.19 4.71
CA TYR A 66 -10.46 7.13 3.97
C TYR A 66 -10.55 6.04 2.90
N ALA A 67 -10.38 6.43 1.64
CA ALA A 67 -10.35 5.53 0.50
C ALA A 67 -8.89 5.25 0.09
N ALA A 68 -8.34 4.13 0.53
CA ALA A 68 -7.04 3.65 0.05
C ALA A 68 -7.17 3.02 -1.35
N PHE A 69 -6.07 2.87 -2.06
CA PHE A 69 -6.05 1.96 -3.20
C PHE A 69 -6.18 0.52 -2.71
N GLY A 70 -7.26 -0.14 -3.16
CA GLY A 70 -7.45 -1.58 -2.99
C GLY A 70 -6.79 -2.33 -4.14
N GLY A 71 -6.03 -3.34 -3.81
CA GLY A 71 -5.35 -4.16 -4.81
C GLY A 71 -5.09 -5.57 -4.28
N GLY A 72 -4.62 -6.43 -5.15
CA GLY A 72 -4.21 -7.80 -4.84
C GLY A 72 -2.84 -8.10 -5.44
N LYS A 73 -2.20 -9.13 -4.93
CA LYS A 73 -1.02 -9.74 -5.52
C LYS A 73 -1.47 -10.82 -6.48
N ALA A 74 -0.83 -10.94 -7.63
CA ALA A 74 -1.15 -11.93 -8.63
C ALA A 74 0.09 -12.72 -9.07
N TRP A 75 -0.09 -14.00 -9.32
CA TRP A 75 0.88 -14.82 -10.01
C TRP A 75 0.62 -14.71 -11.50
N VAL A 76 1.66 -14.50 -12.30
CA VAL A 76 1.56 -14.40 -13.76
C VAL A 76 2.54 -15.34 -14.41
N ILE A 77 2.13 -15.94 -15.53
CA ILE A 77 2.98 -16.79 -16.36
C ILE A 77 3.37 -15.95 -17.58
N PRO A 78 4.66 -15.59 -17.75
CA PRO A 78 5.09 -14.80 -18.89
C PRO A 78 4.96 -15.61 -20.19
N THR A 79 4.71 -14.91 -21.31
CA THR A 79 4.58 -15.55 -22.63
C THR A 79 5.81 -16.34 -23.06
N GLY A 80 6.99 -15.97 -22.56
CA GLY A 80 8.26 -16.66 -22.80
C GLY A 80 8.58 -17.81 -21.82
N ALA A 81 7.63 -18.27 -21.02
CA ALA A 81 7.85 -19.38 -20.09
C ALA A 81 8.22 -20.67 -20.86
N LYS A 82 9.30 -21.33 -20.45
CA LYS A 82 9.76 -22.58 -21.11
C LYS A 82 8.80 -23.75 -20.89
N ASN A 83 8.15 -23.80 -19.73
CA ASN A 83 7.23 -24.87 -19.35
C ASN A 83 5.91 -24.27 -18.80
N PRO A 84 5.06 -23.69 -19.67
CA PRO A 84 3.86 -22.97 -19.23
C PRO A 84 2.84 -23.88 -18.51
N GLU A 85 2.72 -25.15 -18.92
CA GLU A 85 1.81 -26.10 -18.28
C GLU A 85 2.24 -26.43 -16.83
N VAL A 86 3.55 -26.57 -16.59
CA VAL A 86 4.08 -26.81 -15.24
C VAL A 86 3.91 -25.54 -14.39
N ALA A 87 4.15 -24.38 -14.97
CA ALA A 87 3.92 -23.10 -14.31
C ALA A 87 2.44 -22.92 -13.93
N GLN A 88 1.51 -23.31 -14.81
CA GLN A 88 0.08 -23.27 -14.51
C GLN A 88 -0.28 -24.16 -13.32
N LYS A 89 0.19 -25.42 -13.30
CA LYS A 89 -0.04 -26.33 -12.16
C LYS A 89 0.49 -25.76 -10.86
N PHE A 90 1.63 -25.06 -10.91
CA PHE A 90 2.19 -24.41 -9.74
C PHE A 90 1.34 -23.21 -9.28
N VAL A 91 0.85 -22.39 -10.21
CA VAL A 91 -0.07 -21.29 -9.90
C VAL A 91 -1.39 -21.83 -9.30
N ASP A 92 -1.96 -22.88 -9.90
CA ASP A 92 -3.18 -23.52 -9.40
C ASP A 92 -3.00 -24.06 -7.98
N PHE A 93 -1.85 -24.66 -7.70
CA PHE A 93 -1.48 -25.11 -6.37
C PHE A 93 -1.41 -23.94 -5.39
N LEU A 94 -0.66 -22.87 -5.70
CA LEU A 94 -0.50 -21.70 -4.83
C LEU A 94 -1.80 -20.95 -4.58
N THR A 95 -2.73 -20.98 -5.52
CA THR A 95 -4.03 -20.28 -5.43
C THR A 95 -5.16 -21.16 -4.89
N SER A 96 -4.86 -22.44 -4.59
CA SER A 96 -5.83 -23.34 -4.00
C SER A 96 -6.26 -22.87 -2.60
N THR A 97 -7.46 -23.24 -2.18
CA THR A 97 -8.01 -22.87 -0.87
C THR A 97 -7.07 -23.24 0.28
N ASP A 98 -6.52 -24.46 0.27
CA ASP A 98 -5.66 -24.95 1.35
C ASP A 98 -4.34 -24.20 1.42
N GLN A 99 -3.73 -23.90 0.27
CA GLN A 99 -2.48 -23.14 0.25
C GLN A 99 -2.69 -21.68 0.67
N GLN A 100 -3.81 -21.08 0.30
CA GLN A 100 -4.13 -19.71 0.74
C GLN A 100 -4.48 -19.64 2.24
N LYS A 101 -5.10 -20.67 2.81
CA LYS A 101 -5.26 -20.78 4.27
C LYS A 101 -3.91 -20.91 4.98
N ALA A 102 -3.03 -21.78 4.49
CA ALA A 102 -1.69 -21.95 5.06
C ALA A 102 -0.85 -20.66 4.95
N PHE A 103 -0.96 -19.95 3.82
CA PHE A 103 -0.29 -18.67 3.64
C PHE A 103 -0.81 -17.61 4.61
N TYR A 104 -2.13 -17.55 4.82
CA TYR A 104 -2.73 -16.66 5.82
C TYR A 104 -2.21 -16.99 7.23
N ASP A 105 -2.21 -18.25 7.63
CA ASP A 105 -1.74 -18.66 8.96
C ASP A 105 -0.26 -18.30 9.20
N ALA A 106 0.55 -18.26 8.13
CA ALA A 106 1.96 -17.88 8.21
C ALA A 106 2.20 -16.37 8.19
N THR A 107 1.35 -15.59 7.51
CA THR A 107 1.66 -14.18 7.16
C THR A 107 0.62 -13.16 7.65
N ASN A 108 -0.57 -13.59 8.02
CA ASN A 108 -1.77 -12.75 8.27
C ASN A 108 -2.21 -11.92 7.03
N GLU A 109 -1.72 -12.25 5.82
CA GLU A 109 -2.20 -11.60 4.60
C GLU A 109 -3.55 -12.16 4.17
N VAL A 110 -4.53 -11.28 3.99
CA VAL A 110 -5.93 -11.68 3.68
C VAL A 110 -6.01 -12.38 2.32
N PRO A 111 -6.55 -13.61 2.25
CA PRO A 111 -6.64 -14.39 1.03
C PRO A 111 -7.56 -13.78 -0.04
N ALA A 112 -7.23 -13.97 -1.32
CA ALA A 112 -8.11 -13.63 -2.43
C ALA A 112 -9.20 -14.70 -2.66
N ASN A 113 -8.90 -15.98 -2.41
CA ASN A 113 -9.87 -17.07 -2.47
C ASN A 113 -10.98 -16.88 -1.42
N THR A 114 -12.25 -17.04 -1.82
CA THR A 114 -13.40 -16.76 -0.99
C THR A 114 -13.45 -17.62 0.27
N GLU A 115 -13.28 -18.95 0.13
CA GLU A 115 -13.32 -19.89 1.28
C GLU A 115 -12.14 -19.65 2.23
N ALA A 116 -10.94 -19.37 1.68
CA ALA A 116 -9.79 -19.05 2.52
C ALA A 116 -9.97 -17.71 3.23
N ARG A 117 -10.66 -16.73 2.63
CA ARG A 117 -10.99 -15.46 3.27
C ARG A 117 -12.02 -15.66 4.39
N GLU A 118 -13.03 -16.49 4.18
CA GLU A 118 -14.00 -16.85 5.24
C GLU A 118 -13.29 -17.53 6.43
N TYR A 119 -12.33 -18.42 6.14
CA TYR A 119 -11.47 -19.01 7.17
C TYR A 119 -10.67 -17.93 7.91
N ALA A 120 -10.04 -16.98 7.21
CA ALA A 120 -9.30 -15.90 7.83
C ALA A 120 -10.17 -15.04 8.75
N VAL A 121 -11.38 -14.66 8.30
CA VAL A 121 -12.35 -13.90 9.09
C VAL A 121 -12.82 -14.70 10.32
N SER A 122 -12.97 -16.04 10.20
CA SER A 122 -13.39 -16.89 11.33
C SER A 122 -12.39 -16.91 12.49
N LYS A 123 -11.12 -16.55 12.25
CA LYS A 123 -10.07 -16.44 13.29
C LYS A 123 -10.28 -15.26 14.24
N LYS A 124 -11.11 -14.28 13.87
CA LYS A 124 -11.39 -13.06 14.67
C LYS A 124 -10.11 -12.32 15.07
N ASP A 125 -9.15 -12.26 14.16
CA ASP A 125 -7.92 -11.52 14.32
C ASP A 125 -8.16 -10.03 14.06
N GLU A 126 -7.74 -9.16 14.97
CA GLU A 126 -7.97 -7.71 14.87
C GLU A 126 -7.38 -7.10 13.59
N LEU A 127 -6.23 -7.60 13.13
CA LEU A 127 -5.61 -7.12 11.89
C LEU A 127 -6.46 -7.50 10.68
N THR A 128 -6.90 -8.75 10.62
CA THR A 128 -7.77 -9.25 9.54
C THR A 128 -9.08 -8.47 9.50
N ASP A 129 -9.73 -8.26 10.64
CA ASP A 129 -10.99 -7.52 10.73
C ASP A 129 -10.80 -6.05 10.28
N ALA A 130 -9.72 -5.40 10.71
CA ALA A 130 -9.42 -4.02 10.31
C ALA A 130 -9.14 -3.91 8.80
N VAL A 131 -8.37 -4.85 8.23
CA VAL A 131 -8.06 -4.87 6.78
C VAL A 131 -9.32 -5.12 5.96
N VAL A 132 -10.12 -6.11 6.32
CA VAL A 132 -11.39 -6.41 5.61
C VAL A 132 -12.34 -5.23 5.67
N LYS A 133 -12.47 -4.58 6.82
CA LYS A 133 -13.31 -3.39 7.00
C LYS A 133 -12.78 -2.20 6.18
N GLN A 134 -11.47 -1.93 6.23
CA GLN A 134 -10.87 -0.83 5.45
C GLN A 134 -11.01 -1.05 3.95
N PHE A 135 -10.96 -2.30 3.50
CA PHE A 135 -11.09 -2.65 2.09
C PHE A 135 -12.47 -2.33 1.52
N GLN A 136 -13.51 -2.23 2.35
CA GLN A 136 -14.86 -1.86 1.90
C GLN A 136 -14.94 -0.45 1.34
N SER A 137 -14.11 0.49 1.82
CA SER A 137 -13.99 1.86 1.30
C SER A 137 -12.89 2.01 0.25
N ALA A 138 -12.15 0.95 -0.05
CA ALA A 138 -11.04 1.00 -0.99
C ALA A 138 -11.51 1.25 -2.43
N GLN A 139 -10.67 1.92 -3.20
CA GLN A 139 -10.89 2.16 -4.63
C GLN A 139 -9.84 1.39 -5.44
N PRO A 140 -10.21 0.75 -6.55
CA PRO A 140 -9.22 0.11 -7.40
C PRO A 140 -8.29 1.17 -8.00
N MET A 141 -6.99 0.88 -7.97
CA MET A 141 -6.01 1.68 -8.70
C MET A 141 -6.26 1.51 -10.20
N PRO A 142 -6.21 2.58 -11.02
CA PRO A 142 -6.33 2.46 -12.46
C PRO A 142 -5.33 1.46 -13.03
N ASN A 143 -5.82 0.40 -13.70
CA ASN A 143 -4.98 -0.65 -14.28
C ASN A 143 -4.60 -0.30 -15.73
N ILE A 144 -3.89 0.82 -15.89
CA ILE A 144 -3.37 1.31 -17.16
C ILE A 144 -1.87 1.60 -17.01
N SER A 145 -1.13 1.42 -18.10
CA SER A 145 0.34 1.61 -18.10
C SER A 145 0.76 3.02 -17.71
N GLU A 146 -0.06 4.00 -18.04
CA GLU A 146 0.12 5.43 -17.77
C GLU A 146 0.19 5.73 -16.27
N MET A 147 -0.43 4.90 -15.43
CA MET A 147 -0.41 5.08 -13.97
C MET A 147 1.02 5.06 -13.40
N SER A 148 1.95 4.36 -14.05
CA SER A 148 3.35 4.33 -13.67
C SER A 148 4.04 5.71 -13.72
N THR A 149 3.50 6.65 -14.50
CA THR A 149 4.04 8.01 -14.65
C THR A 149 3.57 8.98 -13.57
N VAL A 150 2.61 8.57 -12.74
CA VAL A 150 1.99 9.44 -11.72
C VAL A 150 2.81 9.52 -10.43
N TRP A 151 3.44 8.42 -10.03
CA TRP A 151 4.01 8.26 -8.70
C TRP A 151 5.11 9.26 -8.34
N ASP A 152 6.13 9.40 -9.19
CA ASP A 152 7.26 10.30 -8.92
C ASP A 152 6.86 11.77 -8.96
N PRO A 153 6.09 12.27 -9.96
CA PRO A 153 5.57 13.62 -9.93
C PRO A 153 4.68 13.92 -8.71
N ALA A 154 3.78 13.00 -8.33
CA ALA A 154 2.93 13.17 -7.16
C ALA A 154 3.74 13.25 -5.86
N LYS A 155 4.75 12.41 -5.72
CA LYS A 155 5.68 12.43 -4.60
C LYS A 155 6.44 13.75 -4.53
N THR A 156 7.04 14.20 -5.64
CA THR A 156 7.76 15.47 -5.71
C THR A 156 6.84 16.65 -5.37
N MET A 157 5.61 16.66 -5.90
CA MET A 157 4.61 17.66 -5.58
C MET A 157 4.37 17.79 -4.06
N LEU A 158 4.17 16.65 -3.39
CA LEU A 158 3.93 16.65 -1.94
C LEU A 158 5.14 17.23 -1.19
N PHE A 159 6.36 16.79 -1.53
CA PHE A 159 7.58 17.29 -0.89
C PHE A 159 7.83 18.78 -1.14
N ASP A 160 7.72 19.25 -2.37
CA ASP A 160 7.92 20.65 -2.73
C ASP A 160 6.91 21.56 -2.01
N ALA A 161 5.64 21.10 -1.92
CA ALA A 161 4.59 21.84 -1.24
C ALA A 161 4.77 21.88 0.29
N VAL A 162 5.08 20.74 0.94
CA VAL A 162 5.18 20.70 2.40
C VAL A 162 6.47 21.32 2.92
N SER A 163 7.58 21.21 2.18
CA SER A 163 8.85 21.84 2.53
C SER A 163 8.87 23.36 2.28
N GLY A 164 7.88 23.88 1.56
CA GLY A 164 7.82 25.29 1.17
C GLY A 164 8.74 25.67 0.01
N LYS A 165 9.32 24.66 -0.68
CA LYS A 165 10.13 24.89 -1.87
C LYS A 165 9.33 25.49 -3.04
N LYS A 166 8.04 25.10 -3.13
CA LYS A 166 7.05 25.68 -4.03
C LYS A 166 5.76 25.96 -3.27
N ASP A 167 4.98 26.91 -3.72
CA ASP A 167 3.60 27.02 -3.26
C ASP A 167 2.77 25.82 -3.74
N VAL A 168 1.67 25.52 -3.03
CA VAL A 168 0.86 24.31 -3.25
C VAL A 168 0.31 24.24 -4.68
N LYS A 169 -0.14 25.39 -5.22
CA LYS A 169 -0.72 25.43 -6.56
C LYS A 169 0.33 25.16 -7.63
N THR A 170 1.46 25.84 -7.55
CA THR A 170 2.59 25.63 -8.49
C THR A 170 3.10 24.19 -8.44
N ALA A 171 3.27 23.62 -7.24
CA ALA A 171 3.68 22.22 -7.10
C ALA A 171 2.70 21.25 -7.78
N ALA A 172 1.39 21.48 -7.61
CA ALA A 172 0.35 20.65 -8.22
C ALA A 172 0.30 20.82 -9.75
N ASP A 173 0.34 22.05 -10.24
CA ASP A 173 0.29 22.34 -11.69
C ASP A 173 1.51 21.74 -12.41
N ASP A 174 2.71 21.87 -11.83
CA ASP A 174 3.94 21.27 -12.38
C ASP A 174 3.85 19.74 -12.44
N ALA A 175 3.33 19.11 -11.40
CA ALA A 175 3.16 17.65 -11.37
C ALA A 175 2.16 17.19 -12.45
N VAL A 176 1.02 17.86 -12.56
CA VAL A 176 0.01 17.54 -13.59
C VAL A 176 0.59 17.73 -14.99
N LYS A 177 1.33 18.83 -15.21
CA LYS A 177 1.99 19.08 -16.49
C LYS A 177 2.99 17.96 -16.81
N LEU A 178 3.87 17.62 -15.89
CA LEU A 178 4.88 16.58 -16.08
C LEU A 178 4.25 15.21 -16.39
N ILE A 179 3.17 14.85 -15.69
CA ILE A 179 2.42 13.61 -15.94
C ILE A 179 1.87 13.61 -17.36
N LYS A 180 1.17 14.67 -17.77
CA LYS A 180 0.59 14.80 -19.12
C LYS A 180 1.66 14.74 -20.21
N ASP A 181 2.75 15.48 -20.05
CA ASP A 181 3.86 15.51 -21.01
C ASP A 181 4.52 14.11 -21.13
N THR A 182 4.73 13.43 -20.00
CA THR A 182 5.31 12.08 -19.99
C THR A 182 4.38 11.06 -20.65
N ILE A 183 3.07 11.14 -20.41
CA ILE A 183 2.08 10.28 -21.07
C ILE A 183 2.09 10.53 -22.58
N ALA A 184 2.05 11.79 -23.01
CA ALA A 184 2.10 12.16 -24.41
C ALA A 184 3.36 11.63 -25.12
N GLN A 185 4.53 11.67 -24.45
CA GLN A 185 5.78 11.16 -25.01
C GLN A 185 5.86 9.64 -25.08
N LYS A 186 5.44 8.96 -23.99
CA LYS A 186 5.59 7.49 -23.88
C LYS A 186 4.50 6.69 -24.56
N TYR A 187 3.29 7.25 -24.68
CA TYR A 187 2.10 6.51 -25.08
C TYR A 187 1.37 7.14 -26.28
N ALA A 188 1.97 8.15 -26.94
CA ALA A 188 1.37 8.83 -28.10
C ALA A 188 1.07 7.90 -29.31
N ASN A 189 1.69 6.71 -29.37
CA ASN A 189 1.58 5.76 -30.47
C ASN A 189 0.87 4.45 -30.07
N LYS A 190 0.05 4.47 -29.03
CA LYS A 190 -0.76 3.32 -28.61
C LYS A 190 -2.22 3.50 -28.97
#